data_b25a1447d6b6e36e1e4aecb2a64e5745
#
_entry.id   b25a1447d6b6e36e1e4aecb2a64e5745
#
_cell.length_a   1.000
_cell.length_b   1.000
_cell.length_c   1.000
_cell.angle_alpha   90.00
_cell.angle_beta   90.00
_cell.angle_gamma   90.00
#
_symmetry.space_group_name_H-M   'P 1'
#
loop_
_entity.id
_entity.type
_entity.pdbx_description
1 polymer ?
#
loop_
_entity_poly.entity_id
_entity_poly.type
_entity_poly.pdbx_seq_one_letter_code
_entity_poly.pdbx_strand_id
1 'polypeptide(L)'
;FAEGETAEKKPEQDTKKYSKFFDEKTKWCDALVITCNDFRFTTATQEFLNNRLGLKGKYDYISIPGSIRNLMDSKTRDLVLNKFGVSVRLHRVNRVIILAHQDCSGYGGSAAFHESADEFKAISKDLKKARMLMGIKFRHLKVYLYYGTIFYDNHNRIYNFKQIL
;
A
#
# COMPACT_ATOMS: atom_id res chain seq x y z
N PHE A 1 21.10 -26.40 44.52
CA PHE A 1 20.22 -25.96 43.41
C PHE A 1 21.14 -25.29 42.36
N ALA A 2 21.39 -25.94 41.24
CA ALA A 2 22.15 -25.38 40.13
C ALA A 2 21.15 -24.65 39.22
N GLU A 3 21.22 -23.35 39.18
CA GLU A 3 20.51 -22.54 38.19
C GLU A 3 21.20 -22.75 36.83
N GLY A 4 20.52 -23.42 35.94
CA GLY A 4 20.98 -23.60 34.56
C GLY A 4 20.85 -22.27 33.80
N GLU A 5 21.97 -21.63 33.53
CA GLU A 5 22.04 -20.54 32.55
C GLU A 5 21.55 -21.05 31.19
N THR A 6 20.36 -20.62 30.79
CA THR A 6 19.92 -20.78 29.42
C THR A 6 20.72 -19.82 28.54
N ALA A 7 21.71 -20.34 27.84
CA ALA A 7 22.46 -19.57 26.84
C ALA A 7 21.47 -18.99 25.82
N GLU A 8 21.27 -17.66 25.83
CA GLU A 8 20.52 -16.96 24.78
C GLU A 8 21.21 -17.23 23.43
N LYS A 9 20.51 -17.95 22.57
CA LYS A 9 20.95 -18.09 21.18
C LYS A 9 21.01 -16.70 20.56
N LYS A 10 22.21 -16.27 20.15
CA LYS A 10 22.34 -15.08 19.31
C LYS A 10 21.42 -15.23 18.09
N PRO A 11 20.64 -14.17 17.73
CA PRO A 11 19.78 -14.23 16.55
C PRO A 11 20.63 -14.56 15.32
N GLU A 12 20.16 -15.52 14.54
CA GLU A 12 20.77 -15.90 13.27
C GLU A 12 20.72 -14.69 12.34
N GLN A 13 21.88 -14.21 11.87
CA GLN A 13 21.94 -13.10 10.93
C GLN A 13 21.45 -13.57 9.57
N ASP A 14 20.35 -12.98 9.06
CA ASP A 14 19.97 -13.13 7.67
C ASP A 14 20.97 -12.38 6.78
N THR A 15 21.94 -13.13 6.25
CA THR A 15 22.99 -12.60 5.37
C THR A 15 22.63 -12.72 3.89
N LYS A 16 21.35 -12.92 3.57
CA LYS A 16 20.88 -13.08 2.20
C LYS A 16 21.17 -11.82 1.38
N LYS A 17 21.89 -12.00 0.27
CA LYS A 17 22.20 -10.89 -0.63
C LYS A 17 21.01 -10.56 -1.53
N TYR A 18 20.50 -9.33 -1.41
CA TYR A 18 19.40 -8.81 -2.22
C TYR A 18 19.88 -7.89 -3.36
N SER A 19 21.19 -7.76 -3.57
CA SER A 19 21.82 -6.84 -4.53
C SER A 19 21.42 -7.07 -6.00
N LYS A 20 20.77 -8.17 -6.29
CA LYS A 20 20.35 -8.56 -7.65
C LYS A 20 19.39 -7.57 -8.33
N PHE A 21 18.74 -6.73 -7.56
CA PHE A 21 17.66 -5.84 -8.04
C PHE A 21 18.01 -4.35 -7.93
N PHE A 22 19.15 -4.01 -7.35
CA PHE A 22 19.51 -2.64 -7.02
C PHE A 22 20.87 -2.30 -7.64
N ASP A 23 20.93 -1.16 -8.31
CA ASP A 23 22.18 -0.47 -8.58
C ASP A 23 22.50 0.37 -7.33
N GLU A 24 23.67 0.18 -6.73
CA GLU A 24 24.12 0.89 -5.54
C GLU A 24 24.08 2.43 -5.66
N LYS A 25 24.16 2.94 -6.90
CA LYS A 25 24.16 4.36 -7.22
C LYS A 25 22.77 4.93 -7.42
N THR A 26 21.77 4.09 -7.64
CA THR A 26 20.39 4.52 -7.91
C THR A 26 19.67 4.84 -6.61
N LYS A 27 19.31 6.10 -6.43
CA LYS A 27 18.45 6.58 -5.34
C LYS A 27 17.04 6.93 -5.82
N TRP A 28 16.69 6.55 -7.04
CA TRP A 28 15.40 6.86 -7.67
C TRP A 28 14.56 5.60 -7.81
N CYS A 29 13.26 5.77 -7.71
CA CYS A 29 12.33 4.69 -7.98
C CYS A 29 11.18 5.15 -8.89
N ASP A 30 10.47 4.19 -9.49
CA ASP A 30 9.46 4.48 -10.50
C ASP A 30 8.15 4.96 -9.91
N ALA A 31 7.83 4.52 -8.69
CA ALA A 31 6.52 4.76 -8.09
C ALA A 31 6.56 4.94 -6.58
N LEU A 32 5.58 5.68 -6.07
CA LEU A 32 5.14 5.61 -4.69
C LEU A 32 3.87 4.75 -4.62
N VAL A 33 3.88 3.72 -3.81
CA VAL A 33 2.72 2.86 -3.54
C VAL A 33 2.14 3.20 -2.17
N ILE A 34 0.83 3.43 -2.15
CA ILE A 34 0.07 3.71 -0.92
C ILE A 34 -1.00 2.64 -0.77
N THR A 35 -1.00 1.93 0.35
CA THR A 35 -1.94 0.83 0.60
C THR A 35 -2.38 0.77 2.06
N CYS A 36 -3.38 -0.05 2.34
CA CYS A 36 -3.74 -0.40 3.70
C CYS A 36 -2.73 -1.41 4.29
N ASN A 37 -2.59 -1.40 5.61
CA ASN A 37 -1.75 -2.35 6.35
C ASN A 37 -2.47 -3.67 6.69
N ASP A 38 -3.62 -3.95 6.05
CA ASP A 38 -4.35 -5.19 6.28
C ASP A 38 -3.53 -6.40 5.81
N PHE A 39 -3.16 -7.26 6.77
CA PHE A 39 -2.32 -8.43 6.52
C PHE A 39 -2.91 -9.40 5.49
N ARG A 40 -4.25 -9.44 5.36
CA ARG A 40 -4.94 -10.32 4.41
C ARG A 40 -4.56 -10.00 2.96
N PHE A 41 -4.26 -8.73 2.67
CA PHE A 41 -3.93 -8.25 1.33
C PHE A 41 -2.44 -8.09 1.08
N THR A 42 -1.59 -8.16 2.10
CA THR A 42 -0.15 -7.81 1.97
C THR A 42 0.55 -8.59 0.87
N THR A 43 0.50 -9.93 0.92
CA THR A 43 1.18 -10.78 -0.07
C THR A 43 0.62 -10.59 -1.46
N ALA A 44 -0.71 -10.63 -1.61
CA ALA A 44 -1.37 -10.46 -2.91
C ALA A 44 -1.10 -9.07 -3.52
N THR A 45 -1.06 -8.02 -2.70
CA THR A 45 -0.69 -6.68 -3.15
C THR A 45 0.75 -6.65 -3.67
N GLN A 46 1.70 -7.24 -2.96
CA GLN A 46 3.09 -7.29 -3.40
C GLN A 46 3.26 -8.09 -4.69
N GLU A 47 2.58 -9.22 -4.83
CA GLU A 47 2.58 -10.00 -6.07
C GLU A 47 1.98 -9.21 -7.24
N PHE A 48 0.88 -8.52 -7.03
CA PHE A 48 0.27 -7.64 -8.02
C PHE A 48 1.23 -6.53 -8.48
N LEU A 49 1.86 -5.83 -7.54
CA LEU A 49 2.82 -4.76 -7.83
C LEU A 49 4.06 -5.29 -8.56
N ASN A 50 4.62 -6.40 -8.09
CA ASN A 50 5.87 -6.94 -8.60
C ASN A 50 5.71 -7.62 -9.95
N ASN A 51 4.68 -8.46 -10.10
CA ASN A 51 4.51 -9.33 -11.26
C ASN A 51 3.60 -8.72 -12.32
N ARG A 52 2.46 -8.14 -11.90
CA ARG A 52 1.49 -7.58 -12.84
C ARG A 52 1.86 -6.18 -13.29
N LEU A 53 2.32 -5.33 -12.38
CA LEU A 53 2.73 -3.95 -12.70
C LEU A 53 4.23 -3.82 -13.00
N GLY A 54 5.02 -4.88 -12.84
CA GLY A 54 6.45 -4.91 -13.17
C GLY A 54 7.31 -4.01 -12.28
N LEU A 55 6.89 -3.76 -11.03
CA LEU A 55 7.51 -2.77 -10.15
C LEU A 55 8.53 -3.35 -9.17
N LYS A 56 8.88 -4.63 -9.27
CA LYS A 56 9.78 -5.29 -8.32
C LYS A 56 11.07 -4.49 -8.12
N GLY A 57 11.32 -4.06 -6.87
CA GLY A 57 12.49 -3.26 -6.50
C GLY A 57 12.49 -1.81 -7.00
N LYS A 58 11.35 -1.28 -7.47
CA LYS A 58 11.25 0.04 -8.12
C LYS A 58 10.21 0.96 -7.51
N TYR A 59 9.80 0.74 -6.29
CA TYR A 59 8.80 1.59 -5.63
C TYR A 59 9.08 1.81 -4.15
N ASP A 60 8.73 3.00 -3.69
CA ASP A 60 8.55 3.27 -2.27
C ASP A 60 7.20 2.73 -1.82
N TYR A 61 7.15 2.22 -0.59
CA TYR A 61 5.97 1.56 -0.07
C TYR A 61 5.50 2.21 1.23
N ILE A 62 4.30 2.75 1.21
CA ILE A 62 3.63 3.33 2.37
C ILE A 62 2.38 2.51 2.67
N SER A 63 2.38 1.84 3.82
CA SER A 63 1.28 1.04 4.30
C SER A 63 0.72 1.68 5.58
N ILE A 64 -0.53 2.16 5.50
CA ILE A 64 -1.21 2.84 6.60
C ILE A 64 -2.64 2.33 6.76
N PRO A 65 -3.18 2.25 7.99
CA PRO A 65 -4.57 1.85 8.22
C PRO A 65 -5.54 2.67 7.38
N GLY A 66 -6.41 2.00 6.63
CA GLY A 66 -7.40 2.65 5.77
C GLY A 66 -6.84 3.26 4.49
N SER A 67 -5.56 3.05 4.15
CA SER A 67 -4.94 3.62 2.95
C SER A 67 -5.20 5.14 2.86
N ILE A 68 -5.95 5.57 1.84
CA ILE A 68 -6.25 7.00 1.59
C ILE A 68 -7.28 7.62 2.53
N ARG A 69 -7.87 6.85 3.44
CA ARG A 69 -8.87 7.38 4.40
C ARG A 69 -8.35 8.59 5.18
N ASN A 70 -7.05 8.57 5.51
CA ASN A 70 -6.38 9.67 6.21
C ASN A 70 -6.28 10.98 5.38
N LEU A 71 -6.44 10.92 4.06
CA LEU A 71 -6.53 12.10 3.20
C LEU A 71 -7.92 12.74 3.23
N MET A 72 -8.92 11.98 3.64
CA MET A 72 -10.30 12.47 3.73
C MET A 72 -10.52 13.33 4.98
N ASP A 73 -9.75 13.08 6.03
CA ASP A 73 -9.78 13.89 7.26
C ASP A 73 -8.91 15.14 7.11
N SER A 74 -9.52 16.32 7.28
CA SER A 74 -8.82 17.61 7.20
C SER A 74 -7.71 17.77 8.25
N LYS A 75 -7.80 17.10 9.41
CA LYS A 75 -6.82 17.19 10.49
C LYS A 75 -5.53 16.43 10.18
N THR A 76 -5.61 15.37 9.38
CA THR A 76 -4.47 14.49 9.06
C THR A 76 -3.95 14.67 7.63
N ARG A 77 -4.76 15.23 6.74
CA ARG A 77 -4.48 15.37 5.30
C ARG A 77 -3.12 15.97 4.99
N ASP A 78 -2.83 17.13 5.54
CA ASP A 78 -1.58 17.84 5.22
C ASP A 78 -0.36 17.10 5.73
N LEU A 79 -0.44 16.49 6.91
CA LEU A 79 0.62 15.65 7.45
C LEU A 79 0.90 14.46 6.52
N VAL A 80 -0.14 13.77 6.08
CA VAL A 80 -0.03 12.60 5.20
C VAL A 80 0.51 13.00 3.82
N LEU A 81 0.01 14.07 3.21
CA LEU A 81 0.52 14.59 1.94
C LEU A 81 1.99 15.02 2.03
N ASN A 82 2.39 15.63 3.16
CA ASN A 82 3.79 15.99 3.36
C ASN A 82 4.70 14.77 3.49
N LYS A 83 4.23 13.68 4.12
CA LYS A 83 4.97 12.41 4.17
C LYS A 83 5.13 11.79 2.78
N PHE A 84 4.09 11.79 1.96
CA PHE A 84 4.18 11.34 0.57
C PHE A 84 5.16 12.20 -0.24
N GLY A 85 5.21 13.50 0.02
CA GLY A 85 6.15 14.41 -0.63
C GLY A 85 7.63 14.08 -0.40
N VAL A 86 7.97 13.33 0.63
CA VAL A 86 9.36 12.88 0.86
C VAL A 86 9.81 11.97 -0.29
N SER A 87 9.04 10.92 -0.61
CA SER A 87 9.33 10.02 -1.73
C SER A 87 9.37 10.77 -3.07
N VAL A 88 8.42 11.67 -3.29
CA VAL A 88 8.37 12.47 -4.51
C VAL A 88 9.64 13.30 -4.72
N ARG A 89 10.15 13.93 -3.66
CA ARG A 89 11.34 14.79 -3.76
C ARG A 89 12.66 14.02 -3.75
N LEU A 90 12.80 13.03 -2.86
CA LEU A 90 14.07 12.34 -2.66
C LEU A 90 14.30 11.24 -3.68
N HIS A 91 13.25 10.47 -4.01
CA HIS A 91 13.36 9.35 -4.93
C HIS A 91 12.82 9.64 -6.33
N ARG A 92 12.43 10.90 -6.59
CA ARG A 92 11.99 11.38 -7.90
C ARG A 92 10.89 10.55 -8.54
N VAL A 93 9.96 10.05 -7.75
CA VAL A 93 8.84 9.28 -8.28
C VAL A 93 8.02 10.12 -9.26
N ASN A 94 7.57 9.51 -10.34
CA ASN A 94 6.76 10.15 -11.37
C ASN A 94 5.33 9.62 -11.40
N ARG A 95 5.03 8.58 -10.66
CA ARG A 95 3.69 7.99 -10.54
C ARG A 95 3.39 7.56 -9.10
N VAL A 96 2.12 7.61 -8.76
CA VAL A 96 1.59 7.11 -7.50
C VAL A 96 0.59 6.01 -7.80
N ILE A 97 0.66 4.91 -7.06
CA ILE A 97 -0.28 3.81 -7.13
C ILE A 97 -0.97 3.72 -5.78
N ILE A 98 -2.26 3.91 -5.78
CA ILE A 98 -3.08 3.86 -4.58
C ILE A 98 -3.95 2.61 -4.64
N LEU A 99 -3.83 1.76 -3.62
CA LEU A 99 -4.65 0.58 -3.45
C LEU A 99 -5.51 0.71 -2.19
N ALA A 100 -6.80 0.59 -2.37
CA ALA A 100 -7.77 0.35 -1.30
C ALA A 100 -8.38 -1.04 -1.51
N HIS A 101 -9.08 -1.55 -0.52
CA HIS A 101 -9.62 -2.90 -0.60
C HIS A 101 -10.98 -3.03 0.09
N GLN A 102 -11.70 -4.07 -0.26
CA GLN A 102 -12.93 -4.51 0.36
C GLN A 102 -12.70 -4.86 1.84
N ASP A 103 -13.72 -4.70 2.65
CA ASP A 103 -13.73 -5.05 4.08
C ASP A 103 -12.60 -4.35 4.88
N CYS A 104 -12.35 -3.10 4.54
CA CYS A 104 -11.31 -2.32 5.19
C CYS A 104 -11.79 -1.77 6.53
N SER A 105 -11.10 -2.13 7.62
CA SER A 105 -11.43 -1.63 8.98
C SER A 105 -11.36 -0.10 9.09
N GLY A 106 -10.53 0.57 8.27
CA GLY A 106 -10.50 2.03 8.19
C GLY A 106 -11.79 2.67 7.69
N TYR A 107 -12.68 1.88 7.09
CA TYR A 107 -14.03 2.24 6.66
C TYR A 107 -15.13 1.60 7.50
N GLY A 108 -14.75 0.90 8.57
CA GLY A 108 -15.68 0.15 9.43
C GLY A 108 -15.95 -1.28 8.98
N GLY A 109 -15.20 -1.77 7.97
CA GLY A 109 -15.39 -3.08 7.35
C GLY A 109 -16.65 -3.13 6.45
N SER A 110 -16.88 -4.28 5.80
CA SER A 110 -18.05 -4.46 4.94
C SER A 110 -19.37 -4.36 5.70
N ALA A 111 -19.38 -4.67 7.00
CA ALA A 111 -20.57 -4.55 7.85
C ALA A 111 -21.07 -3.11 8.05
N ALA A 112 -20.25 -2.10 7.74
CA ALA A 112 -20.65 -0.71 7.79
C ALA A 112 -21.49 -0.27 6.57
N PHE A 113 -21.65 -1.14 5.57
CA PHE A 113 -22.37 -0.87 4.33
C PHE A 113 -23.58 -1.80 4.19
N HIS A 114 -24.61 -1.34 3.50
CA HIS A 114 -25.80 -2.13 3.25
C HIS A 114 -25.48 -3.33 2.32
N GLU A 115 -24.67 -3.07 1.30
CA GLU A 115 -24.19 -4.09 0.35
C GLU A 115 -22.78 -3.77 -0.17
N SER A 116 -22.16 -4.75 -0.81
CA SER A 116 -20.81 -4.62 -1.36
C SER A 116 -20.67 -3.53 -2.44
N ALA A 117 -21.77 -3.26 -3.16
CA ALA A 117 -21.80 -2.17 -4.15
C ALA A 117 -21.69 -0.79 -3.49
N ASP A 118 -22.30 -0.60 -2.33
CA ASP A 118 -22.22 0.65 -1.57
C ASP A 118 -20.81 0.87 -1.01
N GLU A 119 -20.19 -0.20 -0.50
CA GLU A 119 -18.79 -0.18 -0.05
C GLU A 119 -17.87 0.23 -1.21
N PHE A 120 -17.97 -0.46 -2.34
CA PHE A 120 -17.18 -0.14 -3.54
C PHE A 120 -17.37 1.31 -3.99
N LYS A 121 -18.60 1.81 -4.01
CA LYS A 121 -18.93 3.18 -4.39
C LYS A 121 -18.31 4.20 -3.45
N ALA A 122 -18.40 3.98 -2.14
CA ALA A 122 -17.84 4.87 -1.14
C ALA A 122 -16.32 4.94 -1.23
N ILE A 123 -15.64 3.79 -1.27
CA ILE A 123 -14.18 3.72 -1.35
C ILE A 123 -13.67 4.26 -2.70
N SER A 124 -14.35 3.96 -3.80
CA SER A 124 -14.01 4.51 -5.13
C SER A 124 -14.13 6.03 -5.19
N LYS A 125 -15.13 6.62 -4.52
CA LYS A 125 -15.27 8.06 -4.39
C LYS A 125 -14.08 8.68 -3.66
N ASP A 126 -13.64 8.08 -2.56
CA ASP A 126 -12.49 8.54 -1.79
C ASP A 126 -11.19 8.38 -2.58
N LEU A 127 -11.01 7.28 -3.31
CA LEU A 127 -9.88 7.08 -4.23
C LEU A 127 -9.79 8.20 -5.28
N LYS A 128 -10.92 8.54 -5.92
CA LYS A 128 -10.97 9.64 -6.91
C LYS A 128 -10.66 10.98 -6.27
N LYS A 129 -11.15 11.24 -5.05
CA LYS A 129 -10.81 12.45 -4.30
C LYS A 129 -9.31 12.49 -3.93
N ALA A 130 -8.74 11.36 -3.52
CA ALA A 130 -7.31 11.27 -3.25
C ALA A 130 -6.47 11.59 -4.50
N ARG A 131 -6.85 11.07 -5.68
CA ARG A 131 -6.20 11.42 -6.95
C ARG A 131 -6.24 12.93 -7.22
N MET A 132 -7.36 13.56 -6.98
CA MET A 132 -7.50 15.02 -7.14
C MET A 132 -6.57 15.78 -6.17
N LEU A 133 -6.56 15.41 -4.88
CA LEU A 133 -5.71 16.04 -3.87
C LEU A 133 -4.22 15.88 -4.19
N MET A 134 -3.82 14.67 -4.63
CA MET A 134 -2.45 14.38 -5.06
C MET A 134 -2.07 15.21 -6.29
N GLY A 135 -2.98 15.33 -7.27
CA GLY A 135 -2.75 16.12 -8.49
C GLY A 135 -2.61 17.62 -8.22
N ILE A 136 -3.32 18.15 -7.23
CA ILE A 136 -3.17 19.54 -6.78
C ILE A 136 -1.81 19.77 -6.12
N LYS A 137 -1.43 18.87 -5.21
CA LYS A 137 -0.18 18.97 -4.45
C LYS A 137 1.06 18.68 -5.28
N PHE A 138 0.97 17.72 -6.21
CA PHE A 138 2.08 17.19 -6.99
C PHE A 138 1.69 17.12 -8.47
N ARG A 139 1.66 18.25 -9.15
CA ARG A 139 1.11 18.41 -10.52
C ARG A 139 1.71 17.50 -11.60
N HIS A 140 2.94 17.03 -11.41
CA HIS A 140 3.65 16.19 -12.39
C HIS A 140 3.38 14.67 -12.19
N LEU A 141 2.70 14.28 -11.11
CA LEU A 141 2.48 12.87 -10.79
C LEU A 141 1.29 12.29 -11.58
N LYS A 142 1.50 11.11 -12.13
CA LYS A 142 0.42 10.26 -12.63
C LYS A 142 -0.11 9.39 -11.50
N VAL A 143 -1.40 9.45 -11.22
CA VAL A 143 -2.02 8.72 -10.11
C VAL A 143 -2.92 7.60 -10.64
N TYR A 144 -2.58 6.36 -10.28
CA TYR A 144 -3.31 5.16 -10.63
C TYR A 144 -4.01 4.61 -9.39
N LEU A 145 -5.29 4.26 -9.54
CA LEU A 145 -6.15 3.83 -8.45
C LEU A 145 -6.55 2.37 -8.66
N TYR A 146 -6.47 1.58 -7.58
CA TYR A 146 -6.90 0.17 -7.61
C TYR A 146 -7.76 -0.15 -6.39
N TYR A 147 -8.72 -1.03 -6.61
CA TYR A 147 -9.56 -1.60 -5.57
C TYR A 147 -9.39 -3.11 -5.54
N GLY A 148 -8.95 -3.63 -4.40
CA GLY A 148 -8.74 -5.05 -4.16
C GLY A 148 -9.98 -5.70 -3.56
N THR A 149 -10.35 -6.86 -4.09
CA THR A 149 -11.39 -7.73 -3.52
C THR A 149 -10.80 -9.08 -3.15
N ILE A 150 -11.41 -9.74 -2.18
CA ILE A 150 -11.03 -11.07 -1.73
C ILE A 150 -12.26 -11.99 -1.81
N PHE A 151 -12.08 -13.15 -2.38
CA PHE A 151 -13.06 -14.23 -2.41
C PHE A 151 -12.49 -15.45 -1.72
N TYR A 152 -13.36 -16.30 -1.21
CA TYR A 152 -12.99 -17.57 -0.59
C TYR A 152 -13.55 -18.71 -1.44
N ASP A 153 -12.66 -19.60 -1.88
CA ASP A 153 -13.02 -20.83 -2.59
C ASP A 153 -12.26 -22.01 -1.97
N ASN A 154 -13.00 -22.98 -1.42
CA ASN A 154 -12.44 -24.20 -0.80
C ASN A 154 -11.22 -23.92 0.11
N HIS A 155 -11.36 -22.98 1.05
CA HIS A 155 -10.31 -22.50 1.97
C HIS A 155 -9.18 -21.69 1.33
N ASN A 156 -9.21 -21.44 0.03
CA ASN A 156 -8.27 -20.57 -0.66
C ASN A 156 -8.78 -19.13 -0.70
N ARG A 157 -7.84 -18.18 -0.62
CA ARG A 157 -8.12 -16.77 -0.84
C ARG A 157 -7.79 -16.43 -2.28
N ILE A 158 -8.77 -15.91 -2.99
CA ILE A 158 -8.63 -15.45 -4.37
C ILE A 158 -8.76 -13.94 -4.37
N TYR A 159 -7.80 -13.26 -4.97
CA TYR A 159 -7.72 -11.80 -5.01
C TYR A 159 -7.96 -11.27 -6.42
N ASN A 160 -8.64 -10.14 -6.50
CA ASN A 160 -8.77 -9.39 -7.74
C ASN A 160 -8.47 -7.91 -7.48
N PHE A 161 -7.66 -7.29 -8.33
CA PHE A 161 -7.34 -5.86 -8.28
C PHE A 161 -7.92 -5.18 -9.52
N LYS A 162 -8.95 -4.36 -9.31
CA LYS A 162 -9.63 -3.60 -10.36
C LYS A 162 -9.12 -2.18 -10.41
N GLN A 163 -8.72 -1.71 -11.59
CA GLN A 163 -8.37 -0.31 -11.80
C GLN A 163 -9.62 0.56 -11.75
N ILE A 164 -9.54 1.69 -11.06
CA ILE A 164 -10.57 2.71 -10.99
C ILE A 164 -10.16 3.87 -11.90
N LEU A 165 -11.01 4.19 -12.87
CA LEU A 165 -10.81 5.26 -13.85
C LEU A 165 -11.25 6.64 -13.33
#